data_b65f5ad1a7d3262264760f7443c7e8d4
#
_entry.id   b65f5ad1a7d3262264760f7443c7e8d4
#
_cell.length_a   1.000
_cell.length_b   1.000
_cell.length_c   1.000
_cell.angle_alpha   90.00
_cell.angle_beta   90.00
_cell.angle_gamma   90.00
#
_symmetry.space_group_name_H-M   'P 1'
#
loop_
_entity.id
_entity.type
_entity.pdbx_description
1 polymer ?
#
loop_
_entity_poly.entity_id
_entity_poly.type
_entity_poly.pdbx_seq_one_letter_code
_entity_poly.pdbx_strand_id
1 'polypeptide(L)'
;MADYGHELVFGTFLTPAVENPERVIALAQLTEQVGLDLVTVQDHPYQPRLLDAWTLLSVIASHTQTVKVATNVANLPLRHPVVLARSVATLDLITGGRVELGLGAGGFRDAVAANAGPRLTAGESVEALEEALAIIREVWTPEGGGIRLAGKHYEMAGAKRGPAPSHDVEIWLGAYKPRMLGVTGRLADGWLPSSSYTPPEVLAEMNKIIDEAAVEAGRSPAEVRRLYNVSGRFGNGSGFLQGSEAHWIEQLAELTATEGMSTYVLASDDPDDVRRFADVAAGVREAVAAERAGAVALERPVTGAAAVEGPATAAASAATSAAPAAEPGSAATGAATVSAAVSAAPAAAGGAAAAARTGGFSVVATPAPAVRRSAVQPWDESDRPTGPALDPSRSYAPHQLASGQHLIDVHDHLRAELEQIRDLVEQVAAGSMGVGAARSHINTMTMRQNNWTLGVYCESYCRLVTTHHSIEDASLFPRLRRADPALTPVVNRLQEEHLVIHDVLEGVDKALVALVDGSGDIDGLRAAVDLLDDTLLSHLSYEERELVEPLARLGVM
;
A
#
# COMPACT_ATOMS: atom_id res chain seq x y z
N MET A 1 -12.77 -24.66 -10.42
CA MET A 1 -12.44 -24.83 -8.99
C MET A 1 -11.28 -23.91 -8.70
N ALA A 2 -11.51 -22.86 -7.95
CA ALA A 2 -10.45 -21.89 -7.70
C ALA A 2 -9.82 -22.01 -6.30
N ASP A 3 -10.39 -22.78 -5.37
CA ASP A 3 -9.72 -23.03 -4.08
C ASP A 3 -8.51 -23.97 -4.28
N TYR A 4 -7.31 -23.43 -4.11
CA TYR A 4 -6.05 -24.19 -4.25
C TYR A 4 -5.69 -25.00 -2.99
N GLY A 5 -6.52 -24.97 -1.95
CA GLY A 5 -6.35 -25.78 -0.73
C GLY A 5 -5.34 -25.22 0.29
N HIS A 6 -4.87 -24.00 0.12
CA HIS A 6 -3.94 -23.38 1.06
C HIS A 6 -4.59 -23.17 2.44
N GLU A 7 -3.78 -23.20 3.49
CA GLU A 7 -4.19 -22.77 4.82
C GLU A 7 -4.55 -21.28 4.80
N LEU A 8 -5.62 -20.92 5.50
CA LEU A 8 -6.07 -19.53 5.59
C LEU A 8 -5.21 -18.74 6.58
N VAL A 9 -4.62 -17.65 6.10
CA VAL A 9 -3.80 -16.72 6.86
C VAL A 9 -4.49 -15.36 6.92
N PHE A 10 -4.56 -14.77 8.11
CA PHE A 10 -5.12 -13.44 8.31
C PHE A 10 -4.12 -12.53 8.99
N GLY A 11 -4.00 -11.30 8.53
CA GLY A 11 -3.01 -10.38 9.06
C GLY A 11 -3.39 -8.92 8.93
N THR A 12 -2.45 -8.06 9.33
CA THR A 12 -2.59 -6.60 9.25
C THR A 12 -1.54 -6.00 8.34
N PHE A 13 -1.91 -4.95 7.63
CA PHE A 13 -1.04 -4.08 6.87
C PHE A 13 -0.99 -2.74 7.57
N LEU A 14 0.04 -2.56 8.41
CA LEU A 14 0.21 -1.40 9.28
C LEU A 14 1.00 -0.30 8.59
N THR A 15 0.60 0.94 8.81
CA THR A 15 1.34 2.10 8.32
C THR A 15 2.57 2.34 9.20
N PRO A 16 3.80 2.29 8.65
CA PRO A 16 5.04 2.49 9.41
C PRO A 16 5.32 3.98 9.67
N ALA A 17 4.38 4.69 10.30
CA ALA A 17 4.42 6.13 10.50
C ALA A 17 5.48 6.57 11.52
N VAL A 18 6.26 7.62 11.19
CA VAL A 18 7.29 8.17 12.09
C VAL A 18 6.71 8.98 13.25
N GLU A 19 5.47 9.46 13.14
CA GLU A 19 4.82 10.29 14.14
C GLU A 19 4.55 9.53 15.45
N ASN A 20 4.31 8.23 15.36
CA ASN A 20 4.06 7.39 16.54
C ASN A 20 4.56 5.95 16.35
N PRO A 21 5.88 5.72 16.40
CA PRO A 21 6.47 4.38 16.21
C PRO A 21 5.96 3.34 17.21
N GLU A 22 5.71 3.76 18.46
CA GLU A 22 5.23 2.87 19.52
C GLU A 22 3.81 2.35 19.23
N ARG A 23 2.97 3.15 18.57
CA ARG A 23 1.64 2.71 18.14
C ARG A 23 1.72 1.58 17.12
N VAL A 24 2.65 1.65 16.17
CA VAL A 24 2.83 0.58 15.17
C VAL A 24 3.21 -0.73 15.84
N ILE A 25 4.13 -0.68 16.82
CA ILE A 25 4.53 -1.85 17.62
C ILE A 25 3.36 -2.38 18.44
N ALA A 26 2.58 -1.48 19.07
CA ALA A 26 1.40 -1.88 19.84
C ALA A 26 0.31 -2.52 18.98
N LEU A 27 0.11 -2.05 17.75
CA LEU A 27 -0.82 -2.67 16.79
C LEU A 27 -0.33 -4.04 16.33
N ALA A 28 0.97 -4.22 16.13
CA ALA A 28 1.55 -5.53 15.81
C ALA A 28 1.36 -6.53 16.98
N GLN A 29 1.57 -6.08 18.21
CA GLN A 29 1.29 -6.89 19.40
C GLN A 29 -0.21 -7.20 19.54
N LEU A 30 -1.09 -6.25 19.23
CA LEU A 30 -2.53 -6.48 19.20
C LEU A 30 -2.90 -7.53 18.15
N THR A 31 -2.32 -7.45 16.94
CA THR A 31 -2.52 -8.45 15.87
C THR A 31 -2.24 -9.87 16.38
N GLU A 32 -1.14 -10.06 17.10
CA GLU A 32 -0.82 -11.34 17.73
C GLU A 32 -1.80 -11.72 18.85
N GLN A 33 -2.13 -10.77 19.73
CA GLN A 33 -3.01 -11.00 20.89
C GLN A 33 -4.42 -11.44 20.51
N VAL A 34 -4.93 -10.95 19.38
CA VAL A 34 -6.26 -11.31 18.88
C VAL A 34 -6.24 -12.58 18.01
N GLY A 35 -5.09 -13.24 17.84
CA GLY A 35 -4.95 -14.51 17.12
C GLY A 35 -4.92 -14.40 15.60
N LEU A 36 -4.50 -13.25 15.07
CA LEU A 36 -4.15 -13.11 13.67
C LEU A 36 -2.71 -13.61 13.44
N ASP A 37 -2.39 -13.98 12.20
CA ASP A 37 -1.20 -14.78 11.86
C ASP A 37 -0.03 -13.95 11.34
N LEU A 38 -0.28 -12.72 10.82
CA LEU A 38 0.68 -11.99 10.00
C LEU A 38 0.62 -10.48 10.26
N VAL A 39 1.76 -9.84 10.37
CA VAL A 39 1.93 -8.38 10.33
C VAL A 39 2.74 -7.99 9.10
N THR A 40 2.23 -7.06 8.31
CA THR A 40 2.96 -6.52 7.17
C THR A 40 3.12 -5.01 7.25
N VAL A 41 4.19 -4.49 6.65
CA VAL A 41 4.44 -3.05 6.53
C VAL A 41 4.93 -2.71 5.12
N GLN A 42 4.58 -1.51 4.64
CA GLN A 42 5.08 -1.00 3.35
C GLN A 42 6.54 -0.58 3.43
N ASP A 43 7.25 -0.67 2.30
CA ASP A 43 8.66 -0.26 2.20
C ASP A 43 8.82 0.86 1.15
N HIS A 44 8.74 2.10 1.61
CA HIS A 44 8.95 3.30 0.79
C HIS A 44 10.12 4.14 1.34
N PRO A 45 11.39 3.72 1.14
CA PRO A 45 12.57 4.36 1.75
C PRO A 45 12.75 5.84 1.36
N TYR A 46 12.07 6.28 0.31
CA TYR A 46 12.06 7.67 -0.15
C TYR A 46 10.99 8.54 0.55
N GLN A 47 10.15 7.97 1.42
CA GLN A 47 9.12 8.72 2.14
C GLN A 47 9.61 9.10 3.54
N PRO A 48 9.88 10.40 3.83
CA PRO A 48 10.43 10.82 5.11
C PRO A 48 9.46 10.64 6.29
N ARG A 49 8.17 10.42 6.02
CA ARG A 49 7.14 10.17 7.03
C ARG A 49 7.02 8.68 7.41
N LEU A 50 7.80 7.81 6.77
CA LEU A 50 7.74 6.37 7.05
C LEU A 50 9.04 5.87 7.64
N LEU A 51 8.92 4.98 8.60
CA LEU A 51 10.03 4.23 9.19
C LEU A 51 10.61 3.26 8.16
N ASP A 52 11.90 2.96 8.26
CA ASP A 52 12.53 1.91 7.46
C ASP A 52 11.90 0.55 7.78
N ALA A 53 11.39 -0.13 6.74
CA ALA A 53 10.59 -1.33 6.92
C ALA A 53 11.37 -2.47 7.60
N TRP A 54 12.61 -2.75 7.22
CA TRP A 54 13.38 -3.86 7.78
C TRP A 54 13.82 -3.60 9.21
N THR A 55 14.15 -2.36 9.55
CA THR A 55 14.43 -1.95 10.92
C THR A 55 13.19 -2.11 11.79
N LEU A 56 12.03 -1.64 11.30
CA LEU A 56 10.76 -1.74 12.02
C LEU A 56 10.33 -3.22 12.20
N LEU A 57 10.38 -4.04 11.14
CA LEU A 57 10.04 -5.46 11.23
C LEU A 57 10.92 -6.21 12.22
N SER A 58 12.21 -5.85 12.32
CA SER A 58 13.12 -6.44 13.33
C SER A 58 12.67 -6.10 14.75
N VAL A 59 12.21 -4.87 14.99
CA VAL A 59 11.67 -4.44 16.28
C VAL A 59 10.32 -5.14 16.55
N ILE A 60 9.39 -5.16 15.59
CA ILE A 60 8.11 -5.87 15.72
C ILE A 60 8.35 -7.34 16.06
N ALA A 61 9.21 -8.01 15.32
CA ALA A 61 9.54 -9.42 15.54
C ALA A 61 10.13 -9.70 16.93
N SER A 62 10.86 -8.73 17.51
CA SER A 62 11.39 -8.84 18.89
C SER A 62 10.33 -8.60 19.97
N HIS A 63 9.21 -7.95 19.64
CA HIS A 63 8.10 -7.66 20.55
C HIS A 63 6.91 -8.61 20.40
N THR A 64 7.00 -9.58 19.49
CA THR A 64 5.99 -10.61 19.21
C THR A 64 6.63 -12.00 19.26
N GLN A 65 5.82 -13.06 19.43
CA GLN A 65 6.32 -14.42 19.63
C GLN A 65 5.91 -15.40 18.52
N THR A 66 4.70 -15.24 17.95
CA THR A 66 4.07 -16.22 17.05
C THR A 66 3.74 -15.64 15.69
N VAL A 67 3.35 -14.37 15.64
CA VAL A 67 2.93 -13.73 14.40
C VAL A 67 4.08 -13.63 13.41
N LYS A 68 3.81 -13.99 12.14
CA LYS A 68 4.76 -13.79 11.05
C LYS A 68 4.90 -12.31 10.72
N VAL A 69 6.03 -11.91 10.14
CA VAL A 69 6.29 -10.55 9.69
C VAL A 69 6.75 -10.55 8.23
N ALA A 70 6.27 -9.59 7.44
CA ALA A 70 6.66 -9.45 6.03
C ALA A 70 6.66 -8.00 5.56
N THR A 71 7.42 -7.71 4.52
CA THR A 71 7.26 -6.47 3.75
C THR A 71 6.04 -6.58 2.81
N ASN A 72 5.35 -5.46 2.57
CA ASN A 72 4.17 -5.40 1.68
C ASN A 72 4.20 -4.14 0.79
N VAL A 73 5.13 -4.03 -0.17
CA VAL A 73 6.19 -4.97 -0.54
C VAL A 73 7.55 -4.25 -0.48
N ALA A 74 8.66 -5.00 -0.32
CA ALA A 74 10.01 -4.45 -0.34
C ALA A 74 10.32 -3.74 -1.67
N ASN A 75 10.96 -2.57 -1.60
CA ASN A 75 11.36 -1.78 -2.75
C ASN A 75 12.69 -2.28 -3.32
N LEU A 76 12.65 -3.23 -4.28
CA LEU A 76 13.85 -3.85 -4.85
C LEU A 76 14.89 -2.84 -5.36
N PRO A 77 14.54 -1.75 -6.09
CA PRO A 77 15.54 -0.81 -6.59
C PRO A 77 16.40 -0.13 -5.52
N LEU A 78 15.90 -0.03 -4.28
CA LEU A 78 16.62 0.54 -3.14
C LEU A 78 17.13 -0.53 -2.15
N ARG A 79 16.94 -1.82 -2.46
CA ARG A 79 17.34 -2.97 -1.64
C ARG A 79 18.14 -3.96 -2.49
N HIS A 80 19.46 -3.88 -2.46
CA HIS A 80 20.30 -4.81 -3.24
C HIS A 80 19.95 -6.27 -2.91
N PRO A 81 19.67 -7.14 -3.90
CA PRO A 81 19.08 -8.47 -3.68
C PRO A 81 19.89 -9.38 -2.74
N VAL A 82 21.23 -9.33 -2.77
CA VAL A 82 22.08 -10.10 -1.84
C VAL A 82 21.92 -9.61 -0.40
N VAL A 83 21.87 -8.29 -0.19
CA VAL A 83 21.70 -7.71 1.15
C VAL A 83 20.30 -8.00 1.67
N LEU A 84 19.29 -7.85 0.81
CA LEU A 84 17.89 -8.18 1.12
C LEU A 84 17.75 -9.65 1.53
N ALA A 85 18.28 -10.58 0.71
CA ALA A 85 18.24 -12.02 1.02
C ALA A 85 18.86 -12.34 2.39
N ARG A 86 19.99 -11.71 2.71
CA ARG A 86 20.66 -11.90 4.01
C ARG A 86 19.89 -11.28 5.17
N SER A 87 19.25 -10.13 4.97
CA SER A 87 18.41 -9.51 5.99
C SER A 87 17.21 -10.39 6.33
N VAL A 88 16.53 -10.91 5.30
CA VAL A 88 15.40 -11.85 5.44
C VAL A 88 15.85 -13.10 6.21
N ALA A 89 16.87 -13.79 5.72
CA ALA A 89 17.34 -15.03 6.34
C ALA A 89 17.87 -14.80 7.77
N THR A 90 18.50 -13.66 8.03
CA THR A 90 18.98 -13.34 9.39
C THR A 90 17.81 -13.15 10.35
N LEU A 91 16.80 -12.36 9.94
CA LEU A 91 15.63 -12.14 10.79
C LEU A 91 14.84 -13.43 10.98
N ASP A 92 14.74 -14.25 9.94
CA ASP A 92 14.08 -15.55 9.99
C ASP A 92 14.77 -16.53 10.97
N LEU A 93 16.08 -16.62 10.92
CA LEU A 93 16.87 -17.40 11.89
C LEU A 93 16.69 -16.93 13.33
N ILE A 94 16.69 -15.60 13.55
CA ILE A 94 16.51 -15.02 14.89
C ILE A 94 15.09 -15.30 15.42
N THR A 95 14.09 -15.29 14.54
CA THR A 95 12.68 -15.47 14.91
C THR A 95 12.21 -16.92 14.89
N GLY A 96 13.03 -17.84 14.42
CA GLY A 96 12.68 -19.26 14.31
C GLY A 96 11.63 -19.56 13.24
N GLY A 97 11.70 -18.89 12.07
CA GLY A 97 10.84 -19.19 10.92
C GLY A 97 9.58 -18.32 10.82
N ARG A 98 9.66 -17.03 11.19
CA ARG A 98 8.50 -16.13 11.18
C ARG A 98 8.59 -15.02 10.13
N VAL A 99 9.42 -15.13 9.09
CA VAL A 99 9.61 -14.06 8.11
C VAL A 99 9.20 -14.51 6.72
N GLU A 100 8.38 -13.70 6.05
CA GLU A 100 8.10 -13.86 4.62
C GLU A 100 8.57 -12.61 3.84
N LEU A 101 8.73 -12.74 2.53
CA LEU A 101 9.22 -11.66 1.68
C LEU A 101 8.17 -11.22 0.65
N GLY A 102 7.46 -10.14 0.93
CA GLY A 102 6.77 -9.42 -0.13
C GLY A 102 7.75 -8.56 -0.92
N LEU A 103 7.79 -8.68 -2.24
CA LEU A 103 8.77 -8.02 -3.11
C LEU A 103 8.08 -7.30 -4.29
N GLY A 104 8.53 -6.08 -4.58
CA GLY A 104 8.05 -5.28 -5.70
C GLY A 104 9.17 -4.86 -6.64
N ALA A 105 8.86 -4.75 -7.92
CA ALA A 105 9.81 -4.30 -8.96
C ALA A 105 10.20 -2.81 -8.84
N GLY A 106 9.55 -2.05 -7.94
CA GLY A 106 9.74 -0.61 -7.78
C GLY A 106 8.83 0.21 -8.69
N GLY A 107 7.77 0.79 -8.13
CA GLY A 107 6.78 1.58 -8.89
C GLY A 107 7.14 3.06 -9.05
N PHE A 108 7.59 3.71 -7.99
CA PHE A 108 7.83 5.17 -7.91
C PHE A 108 9.24 5.52 -8.41
N ARG A 109 9.47 5.40 -9.73
CA ARG A 109 10.81 5.46 -10.36
C ARG A 109 11.53 6.78 -10.15
N ASP A 110 10.82 7.91 -10.16
CA ASP A 110 11.43 9.22 -9.93
C ASP A 110 11.86 9.38 -8.46
N ALA A 111 11.06 8.91 -7.51
CA ALA A 111 11.43 8.87 -6.11
C ALA A 111 12.63 7.93 -5.86
N VAL A 112 12.65 6.76 -6.51
CA VAL A 112 13.79 5.83 -6.48
C VAL A 112 15.06 6.51 -7.00
N ALA A 113 14.97 7.17 -8.16
CA ALA A 113 16.10 7.88 -8.77
C ALA A 113 16.58 9.09 -7.94
N ALA A 114 15.66 9.81 -7.28
CA ALA A 114 15.99 10.90 -6.36
C ALA A 114 16.78 10.40 -5.13
N ASN A 115 16.62 9.13 -4.76
CA ASN A 115 17.37 8.48 -3.69
C ASN A 115 18.58 7.65 -4.20
N ALA A 116 19.15 8.06 -5.33
CA ALA A 116 20.31 7.43 -5.98
C ALA A 116 20.06 5.96 -6.40
N GLY A 117 18.82 5.52 -6.46
CA GLY A 117 18.46 4.22 -7.04
C GLY A 117 18.52 4.25 -8.58
N PRO A 118 18.49 3.09 -9.23
CA PRO A 118 18.59 2.99 -10.69
C PRO A 118 17.33 3.56 -11.35
N ARG A 119 17.53 4.30 -12.45
CA ARG A 119 16.43 4.79 -13.28
C ARG A 119 16.10 3.75 -14.36
N LEU A 120 15.26 2.78 -14.01
CA LEU A 120 14.83 1.71 -14.89
C LEU A 120 13.50 2.04 -15.58
N THR A 121 13.33 1.58 -16.81
CA THR A 121 12.01 1.51 -17.46
C THR A 121 11.15 0.43 -16.80
N ALA A 122 9.84 0.41 -17.10
CA ALA A 122 8.96 -0.63 -16.58
C ALA A 122 9.41 -2.06 -16.98
N GLY A 123 9.89 -2.21 -18.21
CA GLY A 123 10.42 -3.49 -18.71
C GLY A 123 11.68 -3.91 -18.00
N GLU A 124 12.62 -2.98 -17.82
CA GLU A 124 13.89 -3.24 -17.11
C GLU A 124 13.67 -3.52 -15.62
N SER A 125 12.68 -2.89 -14.98
CA SER A 125 12.33 -3.21 -13.59
C SER A 125 11.85 -4.66 -13.44
N VAL A 126 11.11 -5.19 -14.41
CA VAL A 126 10.69 -6.61 -14.42
C VAL A 126 11.89 -7.54 -14.65
N GLU A 127 12.79 -7.21 -15.60
CA GLU A 127 14.01 -7.97 -15.84
C GLU A 127 14.91 -7.99 -14.60
N ALA A 128 15.10 -6.85 -13.95
CA ALA A 128 15.86 -6.75 -12.71
C ALA A 128 15.22 -7.58 -11.57
N LEU A 129 13.89 -7.64 -11.51
CA LEU A 129 13.19 -8.48 -10.53
C LEU A 129 13.42 -9.97 -10.81
N GLU A 130 13.36 -10.43 -12.07
CA GLU A 130 13.63 -11.84 -12.44
C GLU A 130 15.06 -12.24 -12.05
N GLU A 131 16.06 -11.38 -12.32
CA GLU A 131 17.44 -11.61 -11.88
C GLU A 131 17.57 -11.61 -10.35
N ALA A 132 16.87 -10.69 -9.65
CA ALA A 132 16.92 -10.60 -8.20
C ALA A 132 16.30 -11.83 -7.52
N LEU A 133 15.20 -12.37 -8.05
CA LEU A 133 14.58 -13.60 -7.54
C LEU A 133 15.59 -14.77 -7.62
N ALA A 134 16.27 -14.93 -8.75
CA ALA A 134 17.30 -15.94 -8.91
C ALA A 134 18.44 -15.74 -7.89
N ILE A 135 18.92 -14.50 -7.69
CA ILE A 135 19.97 -14.18 -6.73
C ILE A 135 19.54 -14.50 -5.30
N ILE A 136 18.33 -14.11 -4.91
CA ILE A 136 17.81 -14.33 -3.55
C ILE A 136 17.76 -15.84 -3.26
N ARG A 137 17.20 -16.65 -4.14
CA ARG A 137 17.14 -18.10 -3.98
C ARG A 137 18.53 -18.75 -3.95
N GLU A 138 19.46 -18.30 -4.80
CA GLU A 138 20.84 -18.75 -4.79
C GLU A 138 21.57 -18.39 -3.47
N VAL A 139 21.31 -17.22 -2.90
CA VAL A 139 21.86 -16.84 -1.58
C VAL A 139 21.33 -17.75 -0.48
N TRP A 140 20.04 -18.10 -0.51
CA TRP A 140 19.43 -18.98 0.50
C TRP A 140 19.77 -20.45 0.35
N THR A 141 20.28 -20.87 -0.82
CA THR A 141 20.72 -22.25 -1.03
C THR A 141 22.09 -22.47 -0.39
N PRO A 142 22.22 -23.33 0.66
CA PRO A 142 23.49 -23.46 1.41
C PRO A 142 24.57 -24.18 0.62
N GLU A 143 24.20 -25.04 -0.32
CA GLU A 143 25.10 -25.90 -1.06
C GLU A 143 25.56 -25.25 -2.37
N GLY A 144 26.77 -25.56 -2.81
CA GLY A 144 27.36 -25.09 -4.07
C GLY A 144 28.53 -24.12 -3.90
N GLY A 145 29.11 -23.74 -5.03
CA GLY A 145 30.20 -22.77 -5.10
C GLY A 145 29.74 -21.32 -4.93
N GLY A 146 30.65 -20.37 -5.15
CA GLY A 146 30.31 -18.95 -5.18
C GLY A 146 29.33 -18.64 -6.32
N ILE A 147 28.34 -17.80 -6.00
CA ILE A 147 27.30 -17.35 -6.94
C ILE A 147 27.95 -16.52 -8.05
N ARG A 148 27.72 -16.93 -9.30
CA ARG A 148 28.16 -16.20 -10.48
C ARG A 148 26.95 -15.95 -11.37
N LEU A 149 26.67 -14.68 -11.64
CA LEU A 149 25.62 -14.25 -12.54
C LEU A 149 26.16 -13.11 -13.41
N ALA A 150 26.02 -13.24 -14.71
CA ALA A 150 26.30 -12.18 -15.69
C ALA A 150 24.95 -11.66 -16.20
N GLY A 151 24.16 -11.05 -15.30
CA GLY A 151 22.88 -10.47 -15.64
C GLY A 151 23.04 -9.09 -16.27
N LYS A 152 21.95 -8.56 -16.79
CA LYS A 152 21.88 -7.20 -17.36
C LYS A 152 21.86 -6.13 -16.25
N HIS A 153 21.23 -6.45 -15.11
CA HIS A 153 21.01 -5.53 -14.00
C HIS A 153 21.89 -5.83 -12.78
N TYR A 154 22.26 -7.10 -12.60
CA TYR A 154 23.13 -7.53 -11.51
C TYR A 154 24.25 -8.41 -12.01
N GLU A 155 25.48 -8.10 -11.59
CA GLU A 155 26.66 -8.92 -11.87
C GLU A 155 27.21 -9.51 -10.56
N MET A 156 27.37 -10.83 -10.54
CA MET A 156 27.88 -11.56 -9.38
C MET A 156 29.16 -12.33 -9.76
N ALA A 157 30.26 -12.02 -9.11
CA ALA A 157 31.59 -12.57 -9.45
C ALA A 157 32.12 -13.52 -8.37
N GLY A 158 31.28 -14.44 -7.88
CA GLY A 158 31.66 -15.42 -6.87
C GLY A 158 31.26 -15.03 -5.44
N ALA A 159 30.11 -14.36 -5.27
CA ALA A 159 29.57 -14.06 -3.95
C ALA A 159 29.28 -15.34 -3.16
N LYS A 160 29.54 -15.31 -1.86
CA LYS A 160 29.26 -16.45 -0.99
C LYS A 160 27.78 -16.60 -0.72
N ARG A 161 27.30 -17.83 -0.66
CA ARG A 161 25.97 -18.24 -0.26
C ARG A 161 25.75 -18.03 1.24
N GLY A 162 24.52 -18.08 1.66
CA GLY A 162 24.10 -18.02 3.05
C GLY A 162 24.10 -16.63 3.72
N PRO A 163 23.52 -16.56 4.93
CA PRO A 163 22.85 -17.68 5.59
C PRO A 163 21.60 -18.16 4.85
N ALA A 164 21.25 -19.44 4.98
CA ALA A 164 19.94 -19.94 4.61
C ALA A 164 18.93 -19.58 5.71
N PRO A 165 17.67 -19.27 5.38
CA PRO A 165 16.61 -19.10 6.39
C PRO A 165 16.34 -20.42 7.12
N SER A 166 15.63 -20.36 8.26
CA SER A 166 15.27 -21.52 9.08
C SER A 166 14.05 -22.29 8.56
N HIS A 167 13.26 -21.67 7.69
CA HIS A 167 12.15 -22.31 6.98
C HIS A 167 12.17 -21.91 5.48
N ASP A 168 11.25 -22.46 4.72
CA ASP A 168 11.11 -22.17 3.29
C ASP A 168 10.35 -20.84 3.13
N VAL A 169 11.09 -19.72 3.10
CA VAL A 169 10.54 -18.37 3.01
C VAL A 169 9.84 -18.19 1.68
N GLU A 170 8.54 -17.89 1.73
CA GLU A 170 7.77 -17.56 0.54
C GLU A 170 8.14 -16.17 0.01
N ILE A 171 8.28 -16.02 -1.31
CA ILE A 171 8.44 -14.72 -1.98
C ILE A 171 7.12 -14.36 -2.65
N TRP A 172 6.47 -13.30 -2.18
CA TRP A 172 5.20 -12.81 -2.69
C TRP A 172 5.41 -11.58 -3.57
N LEU A 173 4.80 -11.53 -4.75
CA LEU A 173 4.93 -10.39 -5.65
C LEU A 173 3.69 -9.51 -5.66
N GLY A 174 3.89 -8.20 -5.50
CA GLY A 174 2.91 -7.17 -5.82
C GLY A 174 2.84 -6.97 -7.34
N ALA A 175 1.85 -7.56 -8.00
CA ALA A 175 1.74 -7.61 -9.46
C ALA A 175 0.34 -7.23 -9.94
N TYR A 176 0.27 -6.34 -10.96
CA TYR A 176 -0.99 -5.84 -11.53
C TYR A 176 -1.04 -5.93 -13.06
N LYS A 177 0.08 -6.10 -13.75
CA LYS A 177 0.15 -6.10 -15.21
C LYS A 177 0.49 -7.51 -15.72
N PRO A 178 0.03 -7.89 -16.93
CA PRO A 178 0.18 -9.26 -17.44
C PRO A 178 1.60 -9.80 -17.38
N ARG A 179 2.63 -8.99 -17.72
CA ARG A 179 4.03 -9.43 -17.65
C ARG A 179 4.46 -9.78 -16.21
N MET A 180 4.06 -8.96 -15.21
CA MET A 180 4.34 -9.22 -13.80
C MET A 180 3.56 -10.41 -13.27
N LEU A 181 2.29 -10.57 -13.68
CA LEU A 181 1.49 -11.75 -13.33
C LEU A 181 2.11 -13.03 -13.89
N GLY A 182 2.64 -12.98 -15.13
CA GLY A 182 3.39 -14.09 -15.71
C GLY A 182 4.68 -14.41 -14.94
N VAL A 183 5.42 -13.41 -14.45
CA VAL A 183 6.58 -13.63 -13.56
C VAL A 183 6.14 -14.27 -12.26
N THR A 184 5.03 -13.81 -11.68
CA THR A 184 4.47 -14.39 -10.45
C THR A 184 4.19 -15.89 -10.61
N GLY A 185 3.49 -16.30 -11.66
CA GLY A 185 3.22 -17.71 -11.94
C GLY A 185 4.48 -18.55 -12.10
N ARG A 186 5.48 -18.03 -12.82
CA ARG A 186 6.71 -18.79 -13.10
C ARG A 186 7.67 -18.88 -11.92
N LEU A 187 7.82 -17.81 -11.12
CA LEU A 187 8.98 -17.65 -10.23
C LEU A 187 8.65 -17.36 -8.77
N ALA A 188 7.44 -16.90 -8.45
CA ALA A 188 7.06 -16.51 -7.08
C ALA A 188 6.31 -17.63 -6.35
N ASP A 189 6.23 -17.51 -5.03
CA ASP A 189 5.45 -18.41 -4.17
C ASP A 189 4.08 -17.80 -3.82
N GLY A 190 3.88 -16.50 -4.10
CA GLY A 190 2.61 -15.85 -3.85
C GLY A 190 2.36 -14.61 -4.71
N TRP A 191 1.09 -14.29 -4.86
CA TRP A 191 0.57 -13.09 -5.50
C TRP A 191 -0.14 -12.21 -4.47
N LEU A 192 0.31 -10.96 -4.32
CA LEU A 192 -0.14 -10.04 -3.27
C LEU A 192 -0.70 -8.73 -3.87
N PRO A 193 -1.90 -8.73 -4.44
CA PRO A 193 -2.60 -7.54 -4.89
C PRO A 193 -3.31 -6.81 -3.73
N SER A 194 -3.77 -5.58 -4.00
CA SER A 194 -4.59 -4.81 -3.07
C SER A 194 -5.98 -4.52 -3.66
N SER A 195 -7.03 -4.66 -2.87
CA SER A 195 -8.43 -4.47 -3.30
C SER A 195 -8.71 -3.07 -3.85
N SER A 196 -7.95 -2.06 -3.41
CA SER A 196 -8.03 -0.70 -3.94
C SER A 196 -7.54 -0.55 -5.40
N TYR A 197 -6.71 -1.47 -5.89
CA TYR A 197 -6.18 -1.47 -7.26
C TYR A 197 -6.66 -2.65 -8.09
N THR A 198 -7.14 -3.69 -7.44
CA THR A 198 -7.57 -4.95 -8.04
C THR A 198 -8.86 -5.36 -7.35
N PRO A 199 -10.01 -4.79 -7.75
CA PRO A 199 -11.29 -5.16 -7.14
C PRO A 199 -11.65 -6.62 -7.47
N PRO A 200 -12.56 -7.27 -6.70
CA PRO A 200 -12.87 -8.68 -6.84
C PRO A 200 -13.21 -9.14 -8.26
N GLU A 201 -13.87 -8.29 -9.03
CA GLU A 201 -14.38 -8.59 -10.37
C GLU A 201 -13.29 -8.89 -11.42
N VAL A 202 -12.04 -8.45 -11.16
CA VAL A 202 -10.91 -8.68 -12.09
C VAL A 202 -9.97 -9.80 -11.63
N LEU A 203 -10.18 -10.36 -10.44
CA LEU A 203 -9.29 -11.39 -9.88
C LEU A 203 -9.24 -12.65 -10.75
N ALA A 204 -10.38 -13.11 -11.27
CA ALA A 204 -10.48 -14.30 -12.11
C ALA A 204 -9.58 -14.21 -13.37
N GLU A 205 -9.58 -13.04 -14.04
CA GLU A 205 -8.75 -12.83 -15.23
C GLU A 205 -7.25 -12.82 -14.88
N MET A 206 -6.89 -12.17 -13.77
CA MET A 206 -5.51 -12.11 -13.31
C MET A 206 -5.01 -13.48 -12.83
N ASN A 207 -5.83 -14.22 -12.08
CA ASN A 207 -5.55 -15.60 -11.68
C ASN A 207 -5.27 -16.49 -12.88
N LYS A 208 -6.06 -16.37 -13.94
CA LYS A 208 -5.87 -17.15 -15.16
C LYS A 208 -4.46 -16.93 -15.76
N ILE A 209 -3.99 -15.68 -15.82
CA ILE A 209 -2.63 -15.38 -16.33
C ILE A 209 -1.55 -16.02 -15.46
N ILE A 210 -1.73 -16.00 -14.13
CA ILE A 210 -0.79 -16.60 -13.18
C ILE A 210 -0.79 -18.12 -13.35
N ASP A 211 -1.96 -18.74 -13.44
CA ASP A 211 -2.13 -20.19 -13.58
C ASP A 211 -1.52 -20.70 -14.88
N GLU A 212 -1.80 -20.03 -16.00
CA GLU A 212 -1.24 -20.37 -17.30
C GLU A 212 0.29 -20.29 -17.27
N ALA A 213 0.85 -19.22 -16.70
CA ALA A 213 2.30 -19.03 -16.59
C ALA A 213 2.95 -20.05 -15.64
N ALA A 214 2.27 -20.47 -14.57
CA ALA A 214 2.75 -21.54 -13.69
C ALA A 214 2.82 -22.87 -14.44
N VAL A 215 1.75 -23.24 -15.15
CA VAL A 215 1.69 -24.48 -15.95
C VAL A 215 2.74 -24.48 -17.06
N GLU A 216 2.93 -23.37 -17.79
CA GLU A 216 3.97 -23.23 -18.80
C GLU A 216 5.39 -23.41 -18.21
N ALA A 217 5.60 -23.03 -16.96
CA ALA A 217 6.85 -23.23 -16.23
C ALA A 217 6.99 -24.64 -15.60
N GLY A 218 6.00 -25.52 -15.80
CA GLY A 218 6.00 -26.87 -15.22
C GLY A 218 5.64 -26.91 -13.73
N ARG A 219 5.01 -25.83 -13.21
CA ARG A 219 4.56 -25.71 -11.83
C ARG A 219 3.05 -25.96 -11.72
N SER A 220 2.60 -26.38 -10.55
CA SER A 220 1.18 -26.38 -10.23
C SER A 220 0.71 -24.95 -9.90
N PRO A 221 -0.45 -24.49 -10.39
CA PRO A 221 -1.07 -23.26 -9.92
C PRO A 221 -1.23 -23.17 -8.40
N ALA A 222 -1.40 -24.30 -7.73
CA ALA A 222 -1.46 -24.42 -6.28
C ALA A 222 -0.12 -24.18 -5.57
N GLU A 223 1.00 -24.06 -6.28
CA GLU A 223 2.28 -23.64 -5.69
C GLU A 223 2.37 -22.11 -5.52
N VAL A 224 1.41 -21.37 -6.04
CA VAL A 224 1.37 -19.92 -5.93
C VAL A 224 0.21 -19.52 -5.03
N ARG A 225 0.49 -19.11 -3.80
CA ARG A 225 -0.50 -18.63 -2.83
C ARG A 225 -1.20 -17.36 -3.34
N ARG A 226 -2.48 -17.25 -3.12
CA ARG A 226 -3.26 -16.05 -3.43
C ARG A 226 -3.47 -15.23 -2.16
N LEU A 227 -2.84 -14.07 -2.10
CA LEU A 227 -2.94 -13.13 -0.99
C LEU A 227 -3.78 -11.92 -1.43
N TYR A 228 -4.40 -11.21 -0.49
CA TYR A 228 -5.19 -10.04 -0.80
C TYR A 228 -5.12 -8.99 0.30
N ASN A 229 -4.55 -7.83 0.00
CA ASN A 229 -4.68 -6.68 0.88
C ASN A 229 -6.10 -6.16 0.77
N VAL A 230 -6.82 -6.17 1.87
CA VAL A 230 -8.23 -5.76 1.92
C VAL A 230 -8.38 -4.49 2.72
N SER A 231 -9.25 -3.62 2.24
CA SER A 231 -9.69 -2.42 2.94
C SER A 231 -11.20 -2.33 2.88
N GLY A 232 -11.81 -1.87 3.96
CA GLY A 232 -13.26 -1.77 4.03
C GLY A 232 -13.70 -0.99 5.25
N ARG A 233 -14.99 -1.00 5.52
CA ARG A 233 -15.57 -0.33 6.68
C ARG A 233 -16.60 -1.21 7.34
N PHE A 234 -16.42 -1.49 8.61
CA PHE A 234 -17.42 -2.17 9.42
C PHE A 234 -18.61 -1.24 9.71
N GLY A 235 -19.83 -1.72 9.47
CA GLY A 235 -21.06 -0.93 9.66
C GLY A 235 -22.28 -1.54 8.97
N ASN A 236 -23.12 -0.69 8.38
CA ASN A 236 -24.39 -1.07 7.75
C ASN A 236 -24.38 -0.89 6.22
N GLY A 237 -23.21 -0.79 5.59
CA GLY A 237 -23.07 -0.67 4.14
C GLY A 237 -23.34 -2.00 3.41
N SER A 238 -23.34 -1.96 2.07
CA SER A 238 -23.61 -3.12 1.21
C SER A 238 -22.59 -3.33 0.09
N GLY A 239 -21.52 -2.54 0.05
CA GLY A 239 -20.42 -2.72 -0.93
C GLY A 239 -19.42 -3.80 -0.50
N PHE A 240 -18.40 -4.02 -1.32
CA PHE A 240 -17.33 -4.96 -0.99
C PHE A 240 -16.65 -4.53 0.32
N LEU A 241 -16.70 -5.40 1.32
CA LEU A 241 -16.22 -5.17 2.69
C LEU A 241 -16.75 -3.86 3.34
N GLN A 242 -18.01 -3.51 3.01
CA GLN A 242 -18.74 -2.39 3.61
C GLN A 242 -19.97 -2.93 4.33
N GLY A 243 -19.84 -3.36 5.60
CA GLY A 243 -20.98 -3.98 6.28
C GLY A 243 -20.65 -4.61 7.62
N SER A 244 -21.54 -5.49 8.09
CA SER A 244 -21.34 -6.26 9.32
C SER A 244 -20.22 -7.30 9.16
N GLU A 245 -19.74 -7.83 10.29
CA GLU A 245 -18.78 -8.94 10.30
C GLU A 245 -19.30 -10.14 9.49
N ALA A 246 -20.60 -10.45 9.59
CA ALA A 246 -21.22 -11.54 8.82
C ALA A 246 -21.13 -11.31 7.31
N HIS A 247 -21.29 -10.07 6.86
CA HIS A 247 -21.13 -9.70 5.45
C HIS A 247 -19.66 -9.86 4.97
N TRP A 248 -18.71 -9.48 5.81
CA TRP A 248 -17.29 -9.71 5.53
C TRP A 248 -16.95 -11.19 5.45
N ILE A 249 -17.48 -12.01 6.39
CA ILE A 249 -17.27 -13.45 6.40
C ILE A 249 -17.77 -14.07 5.11
N GLU A 250 -19.00 -13.75 4.68
CA GLU A 250 -19.58 -14.23 3.43
C GLU A 250 -18.71 -13.89 2.23
N GLN A 251 -18.31 -12.64 2.07
CA GLN A 251 -17.52 -12.19 0.92
C GLN A 251 -16.11 -12.77 0.88
N LEU A 252 -15.41 -12.87 2.02
CA LEU A 252 -14.07 -13.45 2.05
C LEU A 252 -14.09 -14.97 1.88
N ALA A 253 -15.09 -15.66 2.41
CA ALA A 253 -15.29 -17.11 2.16
C ALA A 253 -15.60 -17.37 0.68
N GLU A 254 -16.45 -16.55 0.05
CA GLU A 254 -16.73 -16.62 -1.38
C GLU A 254 -15.46 -16.43 -2.21
N LEU A 255 -14.63 -15.42 -1.91
CA LEU A 255 -13.36 -15.19 -2.61
C LEU A 255 -12.38 -16.36 -2.43
N THR A 256 -12.39 -17.03 -1.30
CA THR A 256 -11.60 -18.26 -1.11
C THR A 256 -12.10 -19.37 -2.02
N ALA A 257 -13.40 -19.58 -2.09
CA ALA A 257 -14.00 -20.65 -2.89
C ALA A 257 -13.91 -20.39 -4.39
N THR A 258 -14.11 -19.13 -4.85
CA THR A 258 -14.20 -18.80 -6.27
C THR A 258 -12.87 -18.38 -6.88
N GLU A 259 -12.04 -17.63 -6.14
CA GLU A 259 -10.79 -17.04 -6.62
C GLU A 259 -9.53 -17.64 -5.96
N GLY A 260 -9.71 -18.54 -5.00
CA GLY A 260 -8.62 -19.22 -4.30
C GLY A 260 -7.82 -18.31 -3.37
N MET A 261 -8.37 -17.16 -2.99
CA MET A 261 -7.71 -16.27 -2.02
C MET A 261 -7.61 -16.98 -0.67
N SER A 262 -6.40 -17.03 -0.11
CA SER A 262 -6.11 -17.79 1.11
C SER A 262 -5.40 -16.97 2.17
N THR A 263 -4.94 -15.77 1.84
CA THR A 263 -4.32 -14.85 2.80
C THR A 263 -4.96 -13.47 2.67
N TYR A 264 -5.56 -12.99 3.75
CA TYR A 264 -6.23 -11.70 3.82
C TYR A 264 -5.51 -10.77 4.77
N VAL A 265 -5.10 -9.60 4.28
CA VAL A 265 -4.30 -8.64 5.04
C VAL A 265 -5.06 -7.32 5.15
N LEU A 266 -5.57 -7.02 6.35
CA LEU A 266 -6.37 -5.82 6.61
C LEU A 266 -5.50 -4.56 6.61
N ALA A 267 -5.80 -3.62 5.74
CA ALA A 267 -5.19 -2.28 5.72
C ALA A 267 -5.97 -1.35 6.66
N SER A 268 -5.64 -1.38 7.94
CA SER A 268 -6.18 -0.48 8.97
C SER A 268 -5.21 -0.31 10.12
N ASP A 269 -5.10 0.93 10.63
CA ASP A 269 -4.37 1.28 11.85
C ASP A 269 -5.33 1.50 13.05
N ASP A 270 -6.60 1.13 12.91
CA ASP A 270 -7.59 1.20 13.98
C ASP A 270 -7.59 -0.11 14.81
N PRO A 271 -7.33 -0.03 16.13
CA PRO A 271 -7.34 -1.21 17.00
C PRO A 271 -8.70 -1.94 17.03
N ASP A 272 -9.81 -1.25 16.85
CA ASP A 272 -11.13 -1.86 16.87
C ASP A 272 -11.41 -2.62 15.57
N ASP A 273 -10.95 -2.09 14.43
CA ASP A 273 -10.98 -2.83 13.15
C ASP A 273 -10.14 -4.11 13.23
N VAL A 274 -8.95 -4.06 13.86
CA VAL A 274 -8.09 -5.25 14.04
C VAL A 274 -8.80 -6.33 14.87
N ARG A 275 -9.50 -5.95 15.96
CA ARG A 275 -10.27 -6.89 16.78
C ARG A 275 -11.43 -7.51 16.01
N ARG A 276 -12.21 -6.70 15.32
CA ARG A 276 -13.34 -7.16 14.51
C ARG A 276 -12.89 -8.05 13.36
N PHE A 277 -11.73 -7.74 12.77
CA PHE A 277 -11.17 -8.59 11.72
C PHE A 277 -10.72 -9.97 12.23
N ALA A 278 -10.31 -10.08 13.49
CA ALA A 278 -10.04 -11.38 14.10
C ALA A 278 -11.31 -12.23 14.24
N ASP A 279 -12.45 -11.62 14.59
CA ASP A 279 -13.75 -12.31 14.61
C ASP A 279 -14.17 -12.75 13.19
N VAL A 280 -13.95 -11.90 12.19
CA VAL A 280 -14.15 -12.23 10.77
C VAL A 280 -13.26 -13.41 10.37
N ALA A 281 -11.97 -13.38 10.72
CA ALA A 281 -11.02 -14.45 10.39
C ALA A 281 -11.47 -15.81 10.95
N ALA A 282 -11.97 -15.84 12.18
CA ALA A 282 -12.52 -17.04 12.79
C ALA A 282 -13.74 -17.58 12.00
N GLY A 283 -14.67 -16.68 11.64
CA GLY A 283 -15.86 -17.05 10.87
C GLY A 283 -15.55 -17.52 9.45
N VAL A 284 -14.59 -16.90 8.75
CA VAL A 284 -14.15 -17.34 7.41
C VAL A 284 -13.51 -18.73 7.48
N ARG A 285 -12.65 -18.98 8.49
CA ARG A 285 -12.03 -20.31 8.68
C ARG A 285 -13.09 -21.39 8.89
N GLU A 286 -14.11 -21.10 9.69
CA GLU A 286 -15.23 -22.03 9.94
C GLU A 286 -16.04 -22.28 8.65
N ALA A 287 -16.42 -21.24 7.93
CA ALA A 287 -17.19 -21.33 6.69
C ALA A 287 -16.46 -22.13 5.61
N VAL A 288 -15.19 -21.82 5.35
CA VAL A 288 -14.35 -22.50 4.35
C VAL A 288 -14.08 -23.96 4.75
N ALA A 289 -13.86 -24.24 6.04
CA ALA A 289 -13.69 -25.62 6.50
C ALA A 289 -14.95 -26.46 6.28
N ALA A 290 -16.15 -25.90 6.52
CA ALA A 290 -17.41 -26.56 6.25
C ALA A 290 -17.62 -26.84 4.75
N GLU A 291 -17.29 -25.90 3.89
CA GLU A 291 -17.39 -26.04 2.44
C GLU A 291 -16.43 -27.11 1.90
N ARG A 292 -15.16 -27.08 2.31
CA ARG A 292 -14.15 -28.09 1.96
C ARG A 292 -14.56 -29.50 2.42
N ALA A 293 -15.13 -29.62 3.62
CA ALA A 293 -15.65 -30.91 4.13
C ALA A 293 -16.84 -31.41 3.32
N GLY A 294 -17.75 -30.53 2.91
CA GLY A 294 -18.88 -30.85 2.04
C GLY A 294 -18.43 -31.32 0.64
N ALA A 295 -17.44 -30.67 0.04
CA ALA A 295 -16.86 -31.06 -1.25
C ALA A 295 -16.23 -32.47 -1.19
N VAL A 296 -15.47 -32.78 -0.14
CA VAL A 296 -14.86 -34.12 0.07
C VAL A 296 -15.92 -35.20 0.25
N ALA A 297 -17.07 -34.89 0.88
CA ALA A 297 -18.17 -35.84 1.05
C ALA A 297 -18.85 -36.17 -0.28
N LEU A 298 -18.92 -35.24 -1.22
CA LEU A 298 -19.50 -35.42 -2.55
C LEU A 298 -18.58 -36.21 -3.50
N GLU A 299 -17.26 -36.17 -3.30
CA GLU A 299 -16.27 -36.88 -4.13
C GLU A 299 -16.07 -38.35 -3.68
N ARG A 300 -16.60 -38.79 -2.53
CA ARG A 300 -16.51 -40.17 -2.11
C ARG A 300 -17.48 -41.02 -2.95
N PRO A 301 -16.99 -41.99 -3.76
CA PRO A 301 -17.88 -42.86 -4.49
C PRO A 301 -18.74 -43.66 -3.50
N VAL A 302 -20.04 -43.69 -3.75
CA VAL A 302 -20.99 -44.58 -3.04
C VAL A 302 -20.66 -46.02 -3.44
N THR A 303 -19.69 -46.62 -2.77
CA THR A 303 -19.47 -48.08 -2.85
C THR A 303 -20.44 -48.74 -1.90
N GLY A 304 -21.68 -48.91 -2.38
CA GLY A 304 -22.62 -49.86 -1.81
C GLY A 304 -22.28 -51.24 -2.29
N ALA A 305 -21.53 -52.02 -1.51
CA ALA A 305 -21.49 -53.47 -1.59
C ALA A 305 -21.28 -54.00 -0.18
N ALA A 306 -22.30 -54.64 0.32
CA ALA A 306 -22.26 -55.42 1.55
C ALA A 306 -21.22 -56.53 1.42
N ALA A 307 -20.28 -56.61 2.33
CA ALA A 307 -19.39 -57.76 2.50
C ALA A 307 -19.37 -58.19 3.97
N VAL A 308 -19.78 -59.38 4.10
CA VAL A 308 -19.81 -60.41 5.12
C VAL A 308 -18.64 -60.32 6.12
N GLU A 309 -19.00 -60.49 7.40
CA GLU A 309 -18.11 -60.64 8.55
C GLU A 309 -17.26 -61.90 8.48
N GLY A 310 -16.00 -61.78 8.95
CA GLY A 310 -15.16 -62.90 9.39
C GLY A 310 -14.08 -62.42 10.34
N PRO A 311 -13.72 -63.15 11.41
CA PRO A 311 -13.21 -62.57 12.64
C PRO A 311 -11.70 -62.49 12.76
N ALA A 312 -11.35 -61.53 13.58
CA ALA A 312 -10.11 -61.21 14.31
C ALA A 312 -8.93 -62.21 14.37
N THR A 313 -7.73 -61.67 14.25
CA THR A 313 -6.61 -62.05 15.12
C THR A 313 -5.76 -60.82 15.44
N ALA A 314 -5.57 -60.63 16.74
CA ALA A 314 -4.74 -59.60 17.35
C ALA A 314 -3.24 -60.00 17.27
N ALA A 315 -2.39 -59.01 17.05
CA ALA A 315 -1.01 -59.09 17.52
C ALA A 315 -0.53 -57.69 17.90
N ALA A 316 -0.36 -57.52 19.20
CA ALA A 316 0.32 -56.37 19.81
C ALA A 316 1.84 -56.50 19.62
N SER A 317 2.53 -55.41 19.37
CA SER A 317 3.92 -55.30 19.76
C SER A 317 4.21 -53.83 20.13
N ALA A 318 4.46 -53.65 21.41
CA ALA A 318 5.02 -52.46 22.01
C ALA A 318 6.55 -52.47 21.88
N ALA A 319 7.14 -51.35 21.63
CA ALA A 319 8.55 -51.10 21.97
C ALA A 319 8.76 -49.61 22.34
N THR A 320 8.97 -49.41 23.60
CA THR A 320 9.54 -48.25 24.29
C THR A 320 11.01 -48.07 23.98
N SER A 321 11.48 -46.80 23.94
CA SER A 321 12.77 -46.33 24.51
C SER A 321 12.95 -44.86 24.20
N ALA A 322 12.79 -43.94 25.16
CA ALA A 322 13.77 -43.41 26.10
C ALA A 322 14.78 -42.43 25.50
N ALA A 323 14.61 -41.17 25.91
CA ALA A 323 15.59 -40.09 25.79
C ALA A 323 16.74 -40.29 26.79
N PRO A 324 17.83 -39.58 26.62
CA PRO A 324 18.42 -38.95 27.80
C PRO A 324 18.65 -37.44 27.64
N ALA A 325 18.37 -36.76 28.74
CA ALA A 325 18.72 -35.38 29.02
C ALA A 325 20.22 -35.25 29.35
N ALA A 326 20.79 -34.10 29.04
CA ALA A 326 21.99 -33.62 29.72
C ALA A 326 21.94 -32.08 29.83
N GLU A 327 21.91 -31.61 31.04
CA GLU A 327 22.13 -30.24 31.50
C GLU A 327 23.61 -29.96 31.80
N PRO A 328 23.96 -28.76 32.35
CA PRO A 328 24.46 -27.59 31.59
C PRO A 328 25.93 -27.27 31.98
N GLY A 329 26.56 -26.50 31.13
CA GLY A 329 27.91 -25.95 31.41
C GLY A 329 27.91 -24.43 31.46
N SER A 330 28.03 -23.90 32.66
CA SER A 330 28.33 -22.51 33.01
C SER A 330 29.76 -22.12 32.63
N ALA A 331 29.94 -20.96 32.02
CA ALA A 331 31.15 -20.16 32.22
C ALA A 331 30.89 -18.67 31.86
N ALA A 332 31.37 -17.87 32.77
CA ALA A 332 31.15 -16.44 32.94
C ALA A 332 32.14 -15.55 32.16
N THR A 333 31.73 -14.30 32.07
CA THR A 333 32.48 -13.02 32.13
C THR A 333 33.42 -12.62 30.99
N GLY A 334 33.16 -11.40 30.53
CA GLY A 334 34.10 -10.58 29.79
C GLY A 334 33.45 -9.30 29.23
N ALA A 335 33.10 -8.37 30.09
CA ALA A 335 32.72 -7.01 29.67
C ALA A 335 33.98 -6.26 29.22
N ALA A 336 33.99 -5.78 27.98
CA ALA A 336 34.95 -4.77 27.53
C ALA A 336 34.16 -3.57 27.00
N THR A 337 34.13 -2.53 27.79
CA THR A 337 33.69 -1.18 27.42
C THR A 337 34.69 -0.57 26.45
N VAL A 338 34.26 -0.25 25.26
CA VAL A 338 35.00 0.65 24.35
C VAL A 338 34.22 1.94 24.23
N SER A 339 34.73 2.97 24.89
CA SER A 339 34.33 4.36 24.74
C SER A 339 34.91 4.89 23.43
N ALA A 340 34.09 5.27 22.46
CA ALA A 340 34.51 6.01 21.29
C ALA A 340 34.03 7.45 21.41
N ALA A 341 34.96 8.35 21.57
CA ALA A 341 34.76 9.80 21.56
C ALA A 341 34.32 10.26 20.17
N VAL A 342 33.17 10.94 20.08
CA VAL A 342 32.72 11.64 18.88
C VAL A 342 33.37 13.02 18.89
N SER A 343 34.23 13.24 17.89
CA SER A 343 34.81 14.54 17.58
C SER A 343 33.80 15.37 16.79
N ALA A 344 33.40 16.50 17.33
CA ALA A 344 32.55 17.48 16.65
C ALA A 344 33.40 18.33 15.70
N ALA A 345 33.01 18.42 14.43
CA ALA A 345 33.51 19.40 13.47
C ALA A 345 32.62 20.67 13.48
N PRO A 346 33.17 21.86 13.25
CA PRO A 346 32.48 23.12 13.51
C PRO A 346 31.51 23.52 12.40
N ALA A 347 30.35 24.01 12.80
CA ALA A 347 29.35 24.61 11.92
C ALA A 347 29.83 25.96 11.40
N ALA A 348 29.77 26.14 10.09
CA ALA A 348 29.96 27.43 9.45
C ALA A 348 28.75 28.35 9.73
N ALA A 349 29.01 29.48 10.35
CA ALA A 349 28.08 30.54 10.61
C ALA A 349 27.78 31.32 9.30
N GLY A 350 26.57 31.15 8.76
CA GLY A 350 25.96 32.05 7.79
C GLY A 350 24.96 32.95 8.53
N GLY A 351 25.26 34.27 8.55
CA GLY A 351 24.46 35.25 9.26
C GLY A 351 23.07 35.41 8.64
N ALA A 352 22.04 35.09 9.40
CA ALA A 352 20.69 35.54 9.16
C ALA A 352 20.37 36.63 10.17
N ALA A 353 20.07 37.82 9.67
CA ALA A 353 19.63 38.96 10.43
C ALA A 353 18.40 38.61 11.26
N ALA A 354 18.46 38.93 12.54
CA ALA A 354 17.36 38.78 13.48
C ALA A 354 16.23 39.76 13.09
N ALA A 355 15.21 39.27 12.39
CA ALA A 355 13.94 39.95 12.28
C ALA A 355 13.24 39.88 13.63
N ALA A 356 12.89 41.05 14.15
CA ALA A 356 12.12 41.19 15.40
C ALA A 356 10.81 40.40 15.33
N ARG A 357 10.63 39.47 16.28
CA ARG A 357 9.42 38.68 16.42
C ARG A 357 8.30 39.56 16.97
N THR A 358 7.50 40.15 16.11
CA THR A 358 6.13 40.56 16.45
C THR A 358 5.25 39.33 16.32
N GLY A 359 4.63 38.88 17.42
CA GLY A 359 3.80 37.67 17.47
C GLY A 359 2.50 37.83 16.68
N GLY A 360 2.53 37.62 15.37
CA GLY A 360 1.37 37.59 14.50
C GLY A 360 1.24 36.23 13.78
N PHE A 361 0.06 35.92 13.31
CA PHE A 361 -0.20 34.75 12.47
C PHE A 361 0.57 34.92 11.14
N SER A 362 1.46 33.97 10.81
CA SER A 362 2.40 34.09 9.70
C SER A 362 2.11 33.13 8.54
N VAL A 363 1.15 32.21 8.68
CA VAL A 363 0.74 31.30 7.61
C VAL A 363 -0.20 32.04 6.66
N VAL A 364 0.10 32.02 5.37
CA VAL A 364 -0.64 32.79 4.35
C VAL A 364 -1.28 31.82 3.38
N ALA A 365 -2.61 31.96 3.20
CA ALA A 365 -3.37 31.20 2.22
C ALA A 365 -2.88 31.47 0.78
N THR A 366 -2.88 30.47 -0.05
CA THR A 366 -2.53 30.56 -1.47
C THR A 366 -3.67 31.22 -2.24
N PRO A 367 -3.45 32.35 -2.93
CA PRO A 367 -4.52 33.03 -3.66
C PRO A 367 -5.01 32.18 -4.85
N ALA A 368 -6.32 32.30 -5.15
CA ALA A 368 -6.87 31.72 -6.37
C ALA A 368 -6.24 32.38 -7.62
N PRO A 369 -6.18 31.66 -8.76
CA PRO A 369 -5.71 32.22 -10.03
C PRO A 369 -6.49 33.47 -10.41
N ALA A 370 -5.77 34.50 -10.84
CA ALA A 370 -6.39 35.79 -11.23
C ALA A 370 -7.17 35.72 -12.56
N VAL A 371 -6.92 34.69 -13.37
CA VAL A 371 -7.53 34.49 -14.69
C VAL A 371 -8.20 33.13 -14.72
N ARG A 372 -9.49 33.11 -14.99
CA ARG A 372 -10.25 31.91 -15.21
C ARG A 372 -10.03 31.37 -16.62
N ARG A 373 -9.99 30.08 -16.77
CA ARG A 373 -9.83 29.34 -18.03
C ARG A 373 -11.19 28.91 -18.62
N SER A 374 -12.12 28.54 -17.73
CA SER A 374 -13.48 28.13 -18.08
C SER A 374 -14.45 29.31 -18.05
N ALA A 375 -15.34 29.37 -19.02
CA ALA A 375 -16.48 30.30 -19.03
C ALA A 375 -17.59 29.89 -18.03
N VAL A 376 -17.56 28.65 -17.57
CA VAL A 376 -18.53 28.08 -16.63
C VAL A 376 -18.07 28.39 -15.20
N GLN A 377 -18.98 28.93 -14.39
CA GLN A 377 -18.75 29.21 -12.98
C GLN A 377 -19.82 28.47 -12.17
N PRO A 378 -19.45 27.36 -11.48
CA PRO A 378 -20.44 26.51 -10.82
C PRO A 378 -21.14 27.17 -9.63
N TRP A 379 -20.53 28.18 -9.01
CA TRP A 379 -21.10 28.96 -7.89
C TRP A 379 -20.71 30.43 -7.95
N ASP A 380 -21.44 31.26 -7.20
CA ASP A 380 -21.07 32.66 -6.96
C ASP A 380 -20.11 32.75 -5.77
N GLU A 381 -18.89 33.22 -6.02
CA GLU A 381 -17.88 33.39 -4.97
C GLU A 381 -18.18 34.54 -4.01
N SER A 382 -19.03 35.52 -4.43
CA SER A 382 -19.43 36.64 -3.59
C SER A 382 -20.38 36.25 -2.46
N ASP A 383 -21.04 35.08 -2.59
CA ASP A 383 -21.95 34.53 -1.57
C ASP A 383 -21.24 33.70 -0.50
N ARG A 384 -19.91 33.56 -0.59
CA ARG A 384 -19.12 32.79 0.38
C ARG A 384 -19.09 33.47 1.74
N PRO A 385 -19.53 32.79 2.82
CA PRO A 385 -19.42 33.32 4.17
C PRO A 385 -17.95 33.45 4.60
N THR A 386 -17.68 34.44 5.45
CA THR A 386 -16.39 34.60 6.11
C THR A 386 -16.45 34.10 7.54
N GLY A 387 -15.36 33.50 8.00
CA GLY A 387 -15.17 33.05 9.37
C GLY A 387 -14.99 34.22 10.35
N PRO A 388 -14.81 33.90 11.64
CA PRO A 388 -14.53 34.90 12.67
C PRO A 388 -13.27 35.72 12.33
N ALA A 389 -13.34 37.03 12.60
CA ALA A 389 -12.18 37.90 12.36
C ALA A 389 -10.97 37.46 13.19
N LEU A 390 -9.77 37.56 12.57
CA LEU A 390 -8.51 37.29 13.25
C LEU A 390 -8.31 38.24 14.46
N ASP A 391 -7.86 37.66 15.57
CA ASP A 391 -7.42 38.48 16.73
C ASP A 391 -5.94 38.83 16.54
N PRO A 392 -5.61 40.10 16.22
CA PRO A 392 -4.23 40.52 15.95
C PRO A 392 -3.34 40.48 17.20
N SER A 393 -3.91 40.37 18.40
CA SER A 393 -3.17 40.28 19.66
C SER A 393 -2.74 38.83 19.99
N ARG A 394 -3.28 37.85 19.29
CA ARG A 394 -3.02 36.43 19.57
C ARG A 394 -1.65 36.00 19.06
N SER A 395 -0.92 35.28 19.90
CA SER A 395 0.34 34.64 19.53
C SER A 395 0.13 33.13 19.37
N TYR A 396 0.84 32.53 18.41
CA TYR A 396 0.74 31.12 18.08
C TYR A 396 2.08 30.43 18.34
N ALA A 397 2.02 29.28 18.97
CA ALA A 397 3.19 28.41 19.14
C ALA A 397 3.59 27.76 17.78
N PRO A 398 4.86 27.37 17.58
CA PRO A 398 5.29 26.75 16.31
C PRO A 398 4.47 25.53 15.87
N HIS A 399 4.06 24.65 16.79
CA HIS A 399 3.23 23.51 16.49
C HIS A 399 1.82 23.87 16.03
N GLN A 400 1.28 25.00 16.52
CA GLN A 400 -0.03 25.51 16.10
C GLN A 400 0.04 26.07 14.67
N LEU A 401 1.10 26.81 14.34
CA LEU A 401 1.33 27.28 12.97
C LEU A 401 1.56 26.12 12.01
N ALA A 402 2.22 25.04 12.46
CA ALA A 402 2.40 23.84 11.67
C ALA A 402 1.07 23.15 11.31
N SER A 403 0.07 23.17 12.19
CA SER A 403 -1.27 22.64 11.87
C SER A 403 -1.96 23.40 10.74
N GLY A 404 -1.88 24.75 10.74
CA GLY A 404 -2.39 25.55 9.63
C GLY A 404 -1.59 25.36 8.34
N GLN A 405 -0.25 25.26 8.43
CA GLN A 405 0.61 25.01 7.28
C GLN A 405 0.35 23.65 6.62
N HIS A 406 0.02 22.65 7.40
CA HIS A 406 -0.26 21.31 6.88
C HIS A 406 -1.42 21.26 5.89
N LEU A 407 -2.48 22.05 6.11
CA LEU A 407 -3.57 22.17 5.13
C LEU A 407 -3.05 22.70 3.80
N ILE A 408 -2.24 23.76 3.82
CA ILE A 408 -1.62 24.32 2.61
C ILE A 408 -0.72 23.29 1.92
N ASP A 409 0.09 22.55 2.66
CA ASP A 409 1.00 21.55 2.11
C ASP A 409 0.24 20.42 1.37
N VAL A 410 -0.92 20.01 1.91
CA VAL A 410 -1.81 19.03 1.25
C VAL A 410 -2.40 19.64 -0.03
N HIS A 411 -2.89 20.87 0.03
CA HIS A 411 -3.45 21.56 -1.12
C HIS A 411 -2.41 21.85 -2.21
N ASP A 412 -1.16 22.16 -1.84
CA ASP A 412 -0.08 22.35 -2.81
C ASP A 412 0.24 21.06 -3.57
N HIS A 413 0.09 19.89 -2.92
CA HIS A 413 0.18 18.61 -3.62
C HIS A 413 -0.97 18.44 -4.65
N LEU A 414 -2.20 18.78 -4.28
CA LEU A 414 -3.35 18.74 -5.21
C LEU A 414 -3.16 19.70 -6.40
N ARG A 415 -2.63 20.90 -6.16
CA ARG A 415 -2.30 21.87 -7.21
C ARG A 415 -1.25 21.34 -8.18
N ALA A 416 -0.16 20.75 -7.66
CA ALA A 416 0.92 20.21 -8.47
C ALA A 416 0.45 19.04 -9.36
N GLU A 417 -0.38 18.14 -8.83
CA GLU A 417 -0.96 17.04 -9.60
C GLU A 417 -1.92 17.54 -10.69
N LEU A 418 -2.73 18.56 -10.39
CA LEU A 418 -3.65 19.15 -11.37
C LEU A 418 -2.90 19.83 -12.52
N GLU A 419 -1.78 20.51 -12.22
CA GLU A 419 -0.90 21.09 -13.24
C GLU A 419 -0.32 20.03 -14.17
N GLN A 420 0.09 18.87 -13.63
CA GLN A 420 0.57 17.75 -14.44
C GLN A 420 -0.52 17.20 -15.37
N ILE A 421 -1.75 17.06 -14.87
CA ILE A 421 -2.89 16.60 -15.71
C ILE A 421 -3.11 17.58 -16.86
N ARG A 422 -3.13 18.86 -16.57
CA ARG A 422 -3.30 19.90 -17.59
C ARG A 422 -2.19 19.86 -18.64
N ASP A 423 -0.94 19.76 -18.21
CA ASP A 423 0.20 19.66 -19.11
C ASP A 423 0.12 18.44 -20.02
N LEU A 424 -0.36 17.30 -19.50
CA LEU A 424 -0.60 16.10 -20.30
C LEU A 424 -1.71 16.30 -21.34
N VAL A 425 -2.81 16.95 -20.97
CA VAL A 425 -3.91 17.29 -21.91
C VAL A 425 -3.41 18.21 -23.01
N GLU A 426 -2.63 19.25 -22.68
CA GLU A 426 -2.05 20.18 -23.64
C GLU A 426 -1.04 19.49 -24.58
N GLN A 427 -0.20 18.60 -24.08
CA GLN A 427 0.73 17.81 -24.90
C GLN A 427 -0.01 16.90 -25.89
N VAL A 428 -1.09 16.28 -25.47
CA VAL A 428 -1.94 15.47 -26.36
C VAL A 428 -2.65 16.33 -27.39
N ALA A 429 -3.19 17.46 -26.97
CA ALA A 429 -3.89 18.41 -27.85
C ALA A 429 -2.97 19.05 -28.89
N ALA A 430 -1.75 19.43 -28.49
CA ALA A 430 -0.76 20.03 -29.41
C ALA A 430 -0.17 19.01 -30.40
N GLY A 431 -0.50 17.72 -30.28
CA GLY A 431 0.14 16.66 -31.07
C GLY A 431 1.66 16.58 -30.85
N SER A 432 2.19 17.25 -29.83
CA SER A 432 3.62 17.29 -29.53
C SER A 432 4.10 16.00 -28.84
N MET A 433 3.20 15.18 -28.33
CA MET A 433 3.37 13.73 -28.23
C MET A 433 2.92 13.08 -29.55
N GLY A 434 3.38 13.64 -30.66
CA GLY A 434 3.17 13.07 -31.98
C GLY A 434 3.92 11.78 -32.13
N VAL A 435 3.27 10.85 -32.82
CA VAL A 435 3.60 9.48 -33.18
C VAL A 435 5.09 9.22 -33.55
N GLY A 436 5.90 10.27 -33.81
CA GLY A 436 7.31 10.16 -34.21
C GLY A 436 8.34 10.29 -33.06
N ALA A 437 8.15 11.19 -32.11
CA ALA A 437 9.09 11.42 -31.02
C ALA A 437 8.87 10.46 -29.84
N ALA A 438 7.64 10.07 -29.58
CA ALA A 438 7.29 9.01 -28.64
C ALA A 438 7.76 7.62 -29.12
N ARG A 439 7.85 7.42 -30.43
CA ARG A 439 8.41 6.19 -31.05
C ARG A 439 9.90 5.99 -30.75
N SER A 440 10.64 7.05 -30.47
CA SER A 440 12.08 6.96 -30.24
C SER A 440 12.46 6.69 -28.77
N HIS A 441 11.57 7.03 -27.81
CA HIS A 441 11.82 6.83 -26.37
C HIS A 441 10.96 5.76 -25.71
N ILE A 442 9.84 5.37 -26.34
CA ILE A 442 9.00 4.28 -25.83
C ILE A 442 8.54 3.48 -27.06
N ASN A 443 9.27 2.45 -27.37
CA ASN A 443 8.89 1.49 -28.40
C ASN A 443 7.46 1.02 -28.15
N THR A 444 6.48 1.45 -29.04
CA THR A 444 5.09 1.00 -29.09
C THR A 444 4.07 1.69 -28.16
N MET A 445 3.95 3.02 -28.18
CA MET A 445 2.74 3.65 -27.65
C MET A 445 1.90 4.24 -28.80
N THR A 446 0.80 3.57 -29.11
CA THR A 446 -0.24 4.12 -29.99
C THR A 446 -1.02 5.23 -29.26
N MET A 447 -1.77 6.07 -30.00
CA MET A 447 -2.69 7.06 -29.42
C MET A 447 -3.59 6.47 -28.32
N ARG A 448 -4.00 5.20 -28.45
CA ARG A 448 -4.76 4.46 -27.41
C ARG A 448 -3.98 4.29 -26.10
N GLN A 449 -2.68 4.09 -26.14
CA GLN A 449 -1.85 3.98 -24.94
C GLN A 449 -1.64 5.32 -24.24
N ASN A 450 -1.53 6.42 -25.02
CA ASN A 450 -1.44 7.76 -24.46
C ASN A 450 -2.75 8.19 -23.78
N ASN A 451 -3.89 7.92 -24.41
CA ASN A 451 -5.22 8.16 -23.85
C ASN A 451 -5.43 7.33 -22.57
N TRP A 452 -4.95 6.09 -22.56
CA TRP A 452 -5.03 5.23 -21.37
C TRP A 452 -4.13 5.73 -20.22
N THR A 453 -2.92 6.23 -20.51
CA THR A 453 -2.04 6.82 -19.50
C THR A 453 -2.66 8.09 -18.91
N LEU A 454 -3.24 8.95 -19.74
CA LEU A 454 -3.99 10.12 -19.32
C LEU A 454 -5.19 9.73 -18.45
N GLY A 455 -5.92 8.66 -18.82
CA GLY A 455 -7.03 8.12 -18.04
C GLY A 455 -6.66 7.66 -16.65
N VAL A 456 -5.56 6.94 -16.52
CA VAL A 456 -5.07 6.49 -15.20
C VAL A 456 -4.67 7.69 -14.32
N TYR A 457 -4.07 8.72 -14.89
CA TYR A 457 -3.74 9.94 -14.14
C TYR A 457 -4.99 10.69 -13.68
N CYS A 458 -5.94 10.91 -14.57
CA CYS A 458 -7.19 11.60 -14.23
C CYS A 458 -7.99 10.81 -13.19
N GLU A 459 -8.14 9.50 -13.35
CA GLU A 459 -8.83 8.64 -12.37
C GLU A 459 -8.15 8.68 -11.00
N SER A 460 -6.82 8.59 -10.96
CA SER A 460 -6.05 8.66 -9.71
C SER A 460 -6.20 10.01 -9.01
N TYR A 461 -6.20 11.09 -9.79
CA TYR A 461 -6.40 12.45 -9.27
C TYR A 461 -7.83 12.65 -8.75
N CYS A 462 -8.85 12.24 -9.50
CA CYS A 462 -10.24 12.30 -9.08
C CYS A 462 -10.44 11.56 -7.74
N ARG A 463 -9.83 10.39 -7.59
CA ARG A 463 -9.86 9.61 -6.35
C ARG A 463 -9.12 10.33 -5.21
N LEU A 464 -7.98 10.97 -5.48
CA LEU A 464 -7.22 11.72 -4.49
C LEU A 464 -8.04 12.89 -3.94
N VAL A 465 -8.63 13.72 -4.82
CA VAL A 465 -9.49 14.85 -4.44
C VAL A 465 -10.73 14.38 -3.67
N THR A 466 -11.41 13.33 -4.15
CA THR A 466 -12.58 12.77 -3.47
C THR A 466 -12.23 12.22 -2.09
N THR A 467 -11.07 11.59 -1.93
CA THR A 467 -10.61 11.07 -0.63
C THR A 467 -10.31 12.23 0.33
N HIS A 468 -9.64 13.27 -0.14
CA HIS A 468 -9.33 14.46 0.66
C HIS A 468 -10.63 15.10 1.19
N HIS A 469 -11.58 15.43 0.33
CA HIS A 469 -12.87 16.00 0.74
C HIS A 469 -13.67 15.07 1.67
N SER A 470 -13.62 13.76 1.45
CA SER A 470 -14.31 12.79 2.32
C SER A 470 -13.74 12.77 3.73
N ILE A 471 -12.42 12.91 3.90
CA ILE A 471 -11.76 12.99 5.20
C ILE A 471 -12.17 14.28 5.92
N GLU A 472 -12.23 15.40 5.21
CA GLU A 472 -12.66 16.69 5.78
C GLU A 472 -14.10 16.65 6.21
N ASP A 473 -15.01 16.18 5.38
CA ASP A 473 -16.43 16.07 5.67
C ASP A 473 -16.72 15.12 6.85
N ALA A 474 -16.02 14.00 6.91
CA ALA A 474 -16.27 12.98 7.95
C ALA A 474 -15.56 13.28 9.28
N SER A 475 -14.40 13.95 9.25
CA SER A 475 -13.53 14.10 10.42
C SER A 475 -13.29 15.56 10.80
N LEU A 476 -12.73 16.37 9.91
CA LEU A 476 -12.25 17.72 10.20
C LEU A 476 -13.40 18.68 10.47
N PHE A 477 -14.37 18.78 9.58
CA PHE A 477 -15.48 19.71 9.64
C PHE A 477 -16.39 19.51 10.86
N PRO A 478 -16.76 18.28 11.26
CA PRO A 478 -17.49 18.06 12.51
C PRO A 478 -16.73 18.49 13.77
N ARG A 479 -15.38 18.40 13.76
CA ARG A 479 -14.54 18.86 14.87
C ARG A 479 -14.51 20.38 14.93
N LEU A 480 -14.32 21.05 13.79
CA LEU A 480 -14.33 22.52 13.71
C LEU A 480 -15.66 23.11 14.19
N ARG A 481 -16.81 22.58 13.74
CA ARG A 481 -18.13 23.03 14.18
C ARG A 481 -18.34 22.89 15.71
N ARG A 482 -17.80 21.80 16.29
CA ARG A 482 -17.89 21.59 17.74
C ARG A 482 -16.97 22.50 18.53
N ALA A 483 -15.77 22.77 18.03
CA ALA A 483 -14.78 23.60 18.69
C ALA A 483 -15.08 25.09 18.54
N ASP A 484 -15.63 25.51 17.42
CA ASP A 484 -16.06 26.90 17.15
C ASP A 484 -17.32 26.93 16.28
N PRO A 485 -18.51 27.05 16.91
CA PRO A 485 -19.79 27.13 16.19
C PRO A 485 -19.91 28.30 15.20
N ALA A 486 -19.09 29.35 15.33
CA ALA A 486 -19.08 30.48 14.40
C ALA A 486 -18.51 30.11 13.02
N LEU A 487 -17.78 29.00 12.90
CA LEU A 487 -17.32 28.46 11.63
C LEU A 487 -18.41 27.68 10.87
N THR A 488 -19.57 27.43 11.47
CA THR A 488 -20.62 26.60 10.84
C THR A 488 -21.02 27.09 9.44
N PRO A 489 -21.22 28.40 9.17
CA PRO A 489 -21.56 28.85 7.82
C PRO A 489 -20.46 28.56 6.79
N VAL A 490 -19.18 28.76 7.14
CA VAL A 490 -18.03 28.47 6.29
C VAL A 490 -17.96 26.98 5.97
N VAL A 491 -18.01 26.14 6.99
CA VAL A 491 -17.94 24.68 6.85
C VAL A 491 -19.11 24.13 6.04
N ASN A 492 -20.32 24.67 6.20
CA ASN A 492 -21.46 24.26 5.38
C ASN A 492 -21.23 24.59 3.90
N ARG A 493 -20.70 25.80 3.63
CA ARG A 493 -20.39 26.22 2.26
C ARG A 493 -19.31 25.34 1.62
N LEU A 494 -18.24 25.01 2.35
CA LEU A 494 -17.21 24.11 1.86
C LEU A 494 -17.78 22.73 1.51
N GLN A 495 -18.67 22.17 2.34
CA GLN A 495 -19.35 20.90 2.03
C GLN A 495 -20.25 20.99 0.79
N GLU A 496 -20.93 22.10 0.57
CA GLU A 496 -21.71 22.31 -0.65
C GLU A 496 -20.79 22.37 -1.88
N GLU A 497 -19.63 23.02 -1.78
CA GLU A 497 -18.64 23.09 -2.84
C GLU A 497 -18.01 21.73 -3.14
N HIS A 498 -17.79 20.85 -2.13
CA HIS A 498 -17.35 19.46 -2.34
C HIS A 498 -18.30 18.67 -3.24
N LEU A 499 -19.61 18.82 -3.07
CA LEU A 499 -20.59 18.15 -3.93
C LEU A 499 -20.46 18.60 -5.39
N VAL A 500 -20.30 19.92 -5.60
CA VAL A 500 -20.15 20.47 -6.95
C VAL A 500 -18.81 20.04 -7.57
N ILE A 501 -17.72 20.00 -6.81
CA ILE A 501 -16.42 19.51 -7.28
C ILE A 501 -16.52 18.03 -7.67
N HIS A 502 -17.28 17.24 -6.93
CA HIS A 502 -17.53 15.84 -7.29
C HIS A 502 -18.20 15.72 -8.67
N ASP A 503 -19.24 16.52 -8.94
CA ASP A 503 -19.90 16.55 -10.25
C ASP A 503 -18.95 16.98 -11.38
N VAL A 504 -18.06 17.94 -11.11
CA VAL A 504 -17.03 18.38 -12.07
C VAL A 504 -16.00 17.27 -12.34
N LEU A 505 -15.57 16.55 -11.30
CA LEU A 505 -14.68 15.38 -11.45
C LEU A 505 -15.33 14.27 -12.28
N GLU A 506 -16.62 13.99 -12.08
CA GLU A 506 -17.37 13.07 -12.95
C GLU A 506 -17.43 13.56 -14.40
N GLY A 507 -17.50 14.88 -14.60
CA GLY A 507 -17.45 15.51 -15.93
C GLY A 507 -16.13 15.23 -16.64
N VAL A 508 -15.00 15.31 -15.93
CA VAL A 508 -13.67 14.97 -16.47
C VAL A 508 -13.59 13.49 -16.84
N ASP A 509 -14.08 12.61 -15.97
CA ASP A 509 -14.09 11.16 -16.23
C ASP A 509 -14.94 10.83 -17.47
N LYS A 510 -16.14 11.40 -17.60
CA LYS A 510 -17.02 11.23 -18.77
C LYS A 510 -16.34 11.73 -20.06
N ALA A 511 -15.68 12.90 -20.02
CA ALA A 511 -14.97 13.44 -21.18
C ALA A 511 -13.78 12.54 -21.59
N LEU A 512 -13.09 11.97 -20.61
CA LEU A 512 -12.00 11.04 -20.85
C LEU A 512 -12.47 9.73 -21.47
N VAL A 513 -13.54 9.13 -20.95
CA VAL A 513 -14.18 7.92 -21.53
C VAL A 513 -14.61 8.18 -22.96
N ALA A 514 -15.26 9.33 -23.22
CA ALA A 514 -15.68 9.74 -24.56
C ALA A 514 -14.50 9.91 -25.53
N LEU A 515 -13.36 10.41 -25.06
CA LEU A 515 -12.12 10.49 -25.85
C LEU A 515 -11.57 9.10 -26.19
N VAL A 516 -11.61 8.15 -25.25
CA VAL A 516 -11.09 6.79 -25.44
C VAL A 516 -11.95 5.96 -26.38
N ASP A 517 -13.26 6.07 -26.29
CA ASP A 517 -14.21 5.35 -27.16
C ASP A 517 -14.45 6.00 -28.53
N GLY A 518 -13.90 7.20 -28.72
CA GLY A 518 -13.99 7.96 -29.98
C GLY A 518 -15.32 8.70 -30.19
N SER A 519 -16.16 8.82 -29.16
CA SER A 519 -17.40 9.61 -29.17
C SER A 519 -17.20 11.09 -28.81
N GLY A 520 -16.03 11.43 -28.21
CA GLY A 520 -15.60 12.77 -27.84
C GLY A 520 -14.27 13.17 -28.48
N ASP A 521 -13.84 14.39 -28.19
CA ASP A 521 -12.58 14.95 -28.68
C ASP A 521 -11.71 15.51 -27.56
N ILE A 522 -10.48 15.87 -27.89
CA ILE A 522 -9.52 16.41 -26.92
C ILE A 522 -9.92 17.79 -26.39
N ASP A 523 -10.68 18.59 -27.18
CA ASP A 523 -11.13 19.90 -26.76
C ASP A 523 -12.23 19.80 -25.70
N GLY A 524 -13.08 18.77 -25.76
CA GLY A 524 -14.04 18.43 -24.71
C GLY A 524 -13.35 18.05 -23.39
N LEU A 525 -12.31 17.22 -23.44
CA LEU A 525 -11.51 16.88 -22.25
C LEU A 525 -10.77 18.10 -21.70
N ARG A 526 -10.17 18.94 -22.57
CA ARG A 526 -9.53 20.20 -22.17
C ARG A 526 -10.52 21.10 -21.43
N ALA A 527 -11.71 21.32 -21.98
CA ALA A 527 -12.73 22.16 -21.35
C ALA A 527 -13.17 21.61 -19.96
N ALA A 528 -13.27 20.30 -19.82
CA ALA A 528 -13.59 19.67 -18.53
C ALA A 528 -12.46 19.85 -17.51
N VAL A 529 -11.19 19.73 -17.91
CA VAL A 529 -10.04 19.95 -17.04
C VAL A 529 -9.87 21.43 -16.68
N ASP A 530 -10.12 22.36 -17.62
CA ASP A 530 -10.11 23.80 -17.33
C ASP A 530 -11.20 24.20 -16.32
N LEU A 531 -12.38 23.57 -16.41
CA LEU A 531 -13.44 23.77 -15.41
C LEU A 531 -13.04 23.23 -14.03
N LEU A 532 -12.40 22.07 -13.98
CA LEU A 532 -11.89 21.48 -12.74
C LEU A 532 -10.79 22.38 -12.12
N ASP A 533 -9.85 22.87 -12.94
CA ASP A 533 -8.77 23.76 -12.52
C ASP A 533 -9.34 25.01 -11.82
N ASP A 534 -10.24 25.73 -12.48
CA ASP A 534 -10.85 26.95 -11.93
C ASP A 534 -11.68 26.67 -10.67
N THR A 535 -12.44 25.57 -10.67
CA THR A 535 -13.35 25.22 -9.58
C THR A 535 -12.59 24.81 -8.33
N LEU A 536 -11.64 23.89 -8.49
CA LEU A 536 -10.86 23.35 -7.38
C LEU A 536 -9.91 24.40 -6.79
N LEU A 537 -9.16 25.15 -7.63
CA LEU A 537 -8.21 26.16 -7.13
C LEU A 537 -8.92 27.30 -6.40
N SER A 538 -10.13 27.68 -6.84
CA SER A 538 -10.96 28.65 -6.13
C SER A 538 -11.43 28.13 -4.76
N HIS A 539 -11.83 26.85 -4.70
CA HIS A 539 -12.24 26.18 -3.47
C HIS A 539 -11.09 26.08 -2.47
N LEU A 540 -9.93 25.53 -2.86
CA LEU A 540 -8.75 25.39 -2.00
C LEU A 540 -8.29 26.74 -1.43
N SER A 541 -8.33 27.81 -2.25
CA SER A 541 -8.00 29.17 -1.81
C SER A 541 -8.99 29.70 -0.76
N TYR A 542 -10.28 29.43 -0.94
CA TYR A 542 -11.32 29.82 0.03
C TYR A 542 -11.16 29.05 1.34
N GLU A 543 -10.97 27.78 1.27
CA GLU A 543 -10.78 26.93 2.44
C GLU A 543 -9.55 27.35 3.26
N GLU A 544 -8.40 27.53 2.63
CA GLU A 544 -7.20 27.99 3.31
C GLU A 544 -7.40 29.36 3.97
N ARG A 545 -8.04 30.29 3.28
CA ARG A 545 -8.30 31.64 3.81
C ARG A 545 -9.14 31.59 5.07
N GLU A 546 -10.13 30.70 5.14
CA GLU A 546 -11.10 30.64 6.24
C GLU A 546 -10.68 29.65 7.34
N LEU A 547 -9.91 28.59 7.04
CA LEU A 547 -9.64 27.52 8.01
C LEU A 547 -8.21 27.47 8.54
N VAL A 548 -7.21 28.05 7.88
CA VAL A 548 -5.79 27.95 8.30
C VAL A 548 -5.57 28.51 9.70
N GLU A 549 -6.16 29.66 10.04
CA GLU A 549 -6.10 30.22 11.41
C GLU A 549 -6.93 29.41 12.41
N PRO A 550 -8.18 29.06 12.14
CA PRO A 550 -8.96 28.18 13.02
C PRO A 550 -8.24 26.87 13.36
N LEU A 551 -7.60 26.22 12.38
CA LEU A 551 -6.82 25.00 12.61
C LEU A 551 -5.63 25.25 13.55
N ALA A 552 -4.90 26.32 13.31
CA ALA A 552 -3.80 26.73 14.20
C ALA A 552 -4.30 27.08 15.61
N ARG A 553 -5.44 27.74 15.71
CA ARG A 553 -6.02 28.21 16.98
C ARG A 553 -6.60 27.09 17.82
N LEU A 554 -7.23 26.12 17.18
CA LEU A 554 -7.99 25.06 17.87
C LEU A 554 -7.15 23.78 18.06
N GLY A 555 -6.03 23.64 17.35
CA GLY A 555 -5.20 22.44 17.41
C GLY A 555 -5.96 21.19 16.92
N VAL A 556 -6.86 21.37 15.96
CA VAL A 556 -7.74 20.32 15.43
C VAL A 556 -7.13 19.76 14.15
N MET A 557 -6.14 18.88 14.30
CA MET A 557 -5.67 18.03 13.21
C MET A 557 -5.42 16.62 13.70
#